data_ac45d64112f3b1c7cb71ea99d25d3e99
#
_entry.id   ac45d64112f3b1c7cb71ea99d25d3e99
#
_cell.length_a   1.000
_cell.length_b   1.000
_cell.length_c   1.000
_cell.angle_alpha   90.00
_cell.angle_beta   90.00
_cell.angle_gamma   90.00
#
_symmetry.space_group_name_H-M   'P 1'
#
loop_
_entity.id
_entity.type
_entity.pdbx_description
1 polymer ?
#
loop_
_entity_poly.entity_id
_entity_poly.type
_entity_poly.pdbx_seq_one_letter_code
_entity_poly.pdbx_strand_id
1 'polypeptide(L)'
;MKKVLGFITIVMFLAACSNNQNEKNSSDLSGDIKIDGSSTVYPVTEAIAEEFRSVHPKVRVTVGVSGTGGGFKKFARGETNISNASRPIKEKEDNICKENNISHVGLSVAYDGLAVIINPENDWVDYLTVDELNKIWHPDAQNTIMYWSQVREGWPNEELHLFGPGTASGTYDYFSEVICGKKVGTRGDYTASEDDHVLVQGVATDKYGLGFFGLAYYSENKDKLKLVGVDNGNGAILPSMETVSNGTYSPLARPIFIYANNSAKEKQEVKEFISFYLNNVGGLVADVGYIPLTEDEYKNEIKKFNDFIK
;
A
#
# COMPACT_ATOMS: atom_id res chain seq x y z
N MET A 1 -38.82 -60.63 58.15
CA MET A 1 -38.25 -59.99 59.34
C MET A 1 -37.06 -59.14 58.94
N LYS A 2 -36.94 -58.00 59.54
CA LYS A 2 -35.90 -56.95 59.43
C LYS A 2 -36.04 -55.98 58.25
N LYS A 3 -36.68 -54.86 58.58
CA LYS A 3 -36.70 -53.58 57.88
C LYS A 3 -35.32 -52.95 58.02
N VAL A 4 -34.78 -52.36 56.90
CA VAL A 4 -33.65 -51.40 56.95
C VAL A 4 -34.10 -50.11 56.26
N LEU A 5 -34.10 -49.08 57.09
CA LEU A 5 -34.50 -47.73 56.80
C LEU A 5 -33.28 -47.05 56.16
N GLY A 6 -33.36 -46.63 54.87
CA GLY A 6 -32.31 -45.89 54.21
C GLY A 6 -32.58 -44.38 54.27
N PHE A 7 -31.69 -43.65 54.92
CA PHE A 7 -31.70 -42.21 55.04
C PHE A 7 -31.29 -41.56 53.67
N ILE A 8 -32.16 -40.74 53.10
CA ILE A 8 -31.86 -39.94 51.91
C ILE A 8 -31.34 -38.62 52.43
N THR A 9 -30.02 -38.34 52.18
CA THR A 9 -29.39 -37.11 52.47
C THR A 9 -29.50 -36.22 51.20
N ILE A 10 -30.31 -35.16 51.24
CA ILE A 10 -30.43 -34.16 50.22
C ILE A 10 -29.23 -33.21 50.34
N VAL A 11 -28.31 -33.27 49.40
CA VAL A 11 -27.23 -32.28 49.24
C VAL A 11 -27.75 -31.14 48.39
N MET A 12 -28.00 -29.97 49.00
CA MET A 12 -28.26 -28.71 48.31
C MET A 12 -26.96 -28.21 47.66
N PHE A 13 -26.90 -28.28 46.34
CA PHE A 13 -25.88 -27.55 45.57
C PHE A 13 -26.29 -26.08 45.48
N LEU A 14 -25.58 -25.23 46.21
CA LEU A 14 -25.59 -23.76 45.99
C LEU A 14 -24.86 -23.50 44.69
N ALA A 15 -25.62 -23.18 43.65
CA ALA A 15 -25.08 -22.59 42.41
C ALA A 15 -24.58 -21.19 42.71
N ALA A 16 -23.27 -21.02 42.85
CA ALA A 16 -22.61 -19.73 42.81
C ALA A 16 -22.68 -19.22 41.38
N CYS A 17 -23.56 -18.24 41.12
CA CYS A 17 -23.51 -17.40 39.93
C CYS A 17 -22.22 -16.60 39.97
N SER A 18 -21.18 -17.07 39.32
CA SER A 18 -20.02 -16.29 38.98
C SER A 18 -20.43 -15.28 37.90
N ASN A 19 -20.47 -14.03 38.27
CA ASN A 19 -20.75 -12.91 37.40
C ASN A 19 -19.52 -12.67 36.52
N ASN A 20 -19.41 -13.33 35.39
CA ASN A 20 -18.43 -13.05 34.37
C ASN A 20 -18.98 -11.91 33.48
N GLN A 21 -18.88 -10.70 33.99
CA GLN A 21 -18.99 -9.51 33.14
C GLN A 21 -17.62 -9.26 32.52
N ASN A 22 -17.62 -9.22 31.21
CA ASN A 22 -16.64 -8.66 30.25
C ASN A 22 -15.95 -9.68 29.34
N GLU A 23 -16.74 -10.46 28.61
CA GLU A 23 -16.42 -10.75 27.22
C GLU A 23 -17.57 -10.17 26.38
N LYS A 24 -17.43 -8.92 25.94
CA LYS A 24 -18.22 -8.41 24.82
C LYS A 24 -17.82 -9.25 23.61
N ASN A 25 -18.68 -10.19 23.24
CA ASN A 25 -18.53 -11.02 22.05
C ASN A 25 -18.26 -10.10 20.84
N SER A 26 -17.05 -10.17 20.29
CA SER A 26 -16.64 -9.53 19.04
C SER A 26 -17.52 -9.92 17.84
N SER A 27 -18.34 -10.97 17.99
CA SER A 27 -19.25 -11.50 16.97
C SER A 27 -20.51 -10.67 16.69
N ASP A 28 -20.81 -9.63 17.49
CA ASP A 28 -22.04 -8.84 17.35
C ASP A 28 -21.85 -7.48 16.66
N LEU A 29 -20.59 -7.11 16.32
CA LEU A 29 -20.32 -5.87 15.58
C LEU A 29 -20.92 -5.96 14.18
N SER A 30 -21.71 -4.94 13.80
CA SER A 30 -22.36 -4.86 12.49
C SER A 30 -22.40 -3.41 12.01
N GLY A 31 -22.46 -3.20 10.71
CA GLY A 31 -22.54 -1.87 10.11
C GLY A 31 -21.94 -1.82 8.72
N ASP A 32 -21.89 -0.60 8.16
CA ASP A 32 -21.35 -0.34 6.83
C ASP A 32 -20.17 0.63 6.92
N ILE A 33 -19.06 0.24 6.34
CA ILE A 33 -17.86 1.06 6.18
C ILE A 33 -17.66 1.34 4.70
N LYS A 34 -17.58 2.63 4.36
CA LYS A 34 -17.35 3.09 3.00
C LYS A 34 -15.95 3.69 2.89
N ILE A 35 -15.17 3.14 2.00
CA ILE A 35 -13.79 3.56 1.68
C ILE A 35 -13.73 3.89 0.21
N ASP A 36 -12.98 4.93 -0.17
CA ASP A 36 -12.72 5.24 -1.57
C ASP A 36 -11.39 5.98 -1.70
N GLY A 37 -10.76 5.95 -2.86
CA GLY A 37 -9.57 6.75 -3.09
C GLY A 37 -8.54 6.12 -4.03
N SER A 38 -7.30 6.11 -3.58
CA SER A 38 -6.12 5.70 -4.35
C SER A 38 -6.17 4.24 -4.79
N SER A 39 -5.92 4.00 -6.09
CA SER A 39 -5.67 2.67 -6.64
C SER A 39 -4.44 2.00 -6.03
N THR A 40 -3.39 2.79 -5.75
CA THR A 40 -2.17 2.31 -5.08
C THR A 40 -2.45 1.72 -3.68
N VAL A 41 -3.36 2.31 -2.90
CA VAL A 41 -3.67 1.85 -1.53
C VAL A 41 -4.75 0.77 -1.52
N TYR A 42 -5.51 0.65 -2.62
CA TYR A 42 -6.60 -0.30 -2.76
C TYR A 42 -6.21 -1.75 -2.41
N PRO A 43 -5.10 -2.34 -2.93
CA PRO A 43 -4.75 -3.73 -2.63
C PRO A 43 -4.51 -3.97 -1.13
N VAL A 44 -3.86 -3.04 -0.45
CA VAL A 44 -3.61 -3.11 1.01
C VAL A 44 -4.94 -3.06 1.77
N THR A 45 -5.82 -2.15 1.40
CA THR A 45 -7.11 -1.97 2.07
C THR A 45 -8.05 -3.17 1.82
N GLU A 46 -8.04 -3.76 0.62
CA GLU A 46 -8.81 -4.98 0.32
C GLU A 46 -8.31 -6.18 1.12
N ALA A 47 -6.99 -6.39 1.21
CA ALA A 47 -6.42 -7.47 2.02
C ALA A 47 -6.85 -7.35 3.49
N ILE A 48 -6.77 -6.15 4.07
CA ILE A 48 -7.24 -5.89 5.43
C ILE A 48 -8.76 -6.08 5.56
N ALA A 49 -9.55 -5.66 4.57
CA ALA A 49 -11.00 -5.81 4.60
C ALA A 49 -11.43 -7.29 4.54
N GLU A 50 -10.69 -8.11 3.81
CA GLU A 50 -10.91 -9.56 3.75
C GLU A 50 -10.61 -10.23 5.09
N GLU A 51 -9.45 -9.94 5.70
CA GLU A 51 -9.09 -10.43 7.03
C GLU A 51 -10.09 -9.95 8.10
N PHE A 52 -10.47 -8.68 8.05
CA PHE A 52 -11.46 -8.12 8.98
C PHE A 52 -12.83 -8.80 8.87
N ARG A 53 -13.25 -9.20 7.68
CA ARG A 53 -14.51 -9.92 7.44
C ARG A 53 -14.51 -11.30 8.13
N SER A 54 -13.35 -11.95 8.21
CA SER A 54 -13.23 -13.24 8.90
C SER A 54 -13.52 -13.13 10.40
N VAL A 55 -13.19 -11.99 11.00
CA VAL A 55 -13.40 -11.70 12.44
C VAL A 55 -14.76 -11.04 12.70
N HIS A 56 -15.22 -10.16 11.78
CA HIS A 56 -16.46 -9.40 11.92
C HIS A 56 -17.38 -9.57 10.70
N PRO A 57 -17.97 -10.76 10.49
CA PRO A 57 -18.71 -11.10 9.27
C PRO A 57 -20.00 -10.30 9.04
N LYS A 58 -20.50 -9.59 10.06
CA LYS A 58 -21.70 -8.74 9.97
C LYS A 58 -21.37 -7.29 9.60
N VAL A 59 -20.07 -6.92 9.52
CA VAL A 59 -19.64 -5.60 9.03
C VAL A 59 -19.37 -5.68 7.55
N ARG A 60 -19.99 -4.80 6.80
CA ARG A 60 -19.78 -4.69 5.35
C ARG A 60 -18.80 -3.57 5.05
N VAL A 61 -17.60 -3.93 4.58
CA VAL A 61 -16.62 -2.98 4.06
C VAL A 61 -16.75 -2.89 2.55
N THR A 62 -16.84 -1.68 2.03
CA THR A 62 -16.87 -1.42 0.58
C THR A 62 -15.72 -0.50 0.23
N VAL A 63 -14.87 -0.92 -0.70
CA VAL A 63 -13.71 -0.15 -1.15
C VAL A 63 -13.90 0.24 -2.62
N GLY A 64 -13.91 1.54 -2.89
CA GLY A 64 -13.97 2.09 -4.23
C GLY A 64 -12.62 2.66 -4.67
N VAL A 65 -12.47 2.80 -5.99
CA VAL A 65 -11.25 3.35 -6.61
C VAL A 65 -11.62 4.53 -7.49
N SER A 66 -11.36 5.75 -7.01
CA SER A 66 -11.56 6.99 -7.79
C SER A 66 -10.31 7.88 -7.83
N GLY A 67 -9.15 7.30 -7.45
CA GLY A 67 -7.89 8.01 -7.25
C GLY A 67 -7.89 8.87 -5.98
N THR A 68 -6.71 9.23 -5.48
CA THR A 68 -6.55 10.02 -4.24
C THR A 68 -7.39 11.29 -4.23
N GLY A 69 -7.41 12.03 -5.34
CA GLY A 69 -8.20 13.28 -5.43
C GLY A 69 -9.71 13.05 -5.50
N GLY A 70 -10.15 11.94 -6.10
CA GLY A 70 -11.55 11.51 -6.13
C GLY A 70 -12.02 11.09 -4.73
N GLY A 71 -11.20 10.30 -4.05
CA GLY A 71 -11.42 9.89 -2.66
C GLY A 71 -11.59 11.08 -1.72
N PHE A 72 -10.65 12.04 -1.73
CA PHE A 72 -10.77 13.23 -0.90
C PHE A 72 -12.00 14.09 -1.20
N LYS A 73 -12.48 14.13 -2.45
CA LYS A 73 -13.73 14.83 -2.78
C LYS A 73 -14.94 14.20 -2.09
N LYS A 74 -15.03 12.86 -2.10
CA LYS A 74 -16.12 12.12 -1.43
C LYS A 74 -15.97 12.21 0.09
N PHE A 75 -14.76 12.05 0.58
CA PHE A 75 -14.41 12.13 1.99
C PHE A 75 -14.78 13.49 2.59
N ALA A 76 -14.40 14.58 1.94
CA ALA A 76 -14.70 15.94 2.39
C ALA A 76 -16.20 16.28 2.37
N ARG A 77 -17.04 15.49 1.69
CA ARG A 77 -18.51 15.59 1.74
C ARG A 77 -19.17 14.61 2.73
N GLY A 78 -18.34 13.82 3.45
CA GLY A 78 -18.84 12.80 4.38
C GLY A 78 -19.48 11.59 3.72
N GLU A 79 -19.27 11.37 2.42
CA GLU A 79 -19.80 10.22 1.67
C GLU A 79 -19.07 8.91 2.00
N THR A 80 -17.82 9.00 2.44
CA THR A 80 -16.98 7.89 2.88
C THR A 80 -16.50 8.09 4.31
N ASN A 81 -16.24 6.99 5.03
CA ASN A 81 -15.68 7.00 6.38
C ASN A 81 -14.15 7.12 6.35
N ILE A 82 -13.56 6.52 5.31
CA ILE A 82 -12.11 6.45 5.10
C ILE A 82 -11.79 6.86 3.67
N SER A 83 -10.67 7.55 3.47
CA SER A 83 -10.10 7.83 2.15
C SER A 83 -8.72 7.22 2.02
N ASN A 84 -8.53 6.37 1.02
CA ASN A 84 -7.23 5.87 0.61
C ASN A 84 -6.44 6.97 -0.11
N ALA A 85 -5.19 7.20 0.26
CA ALA A 85 -4.40 8.29 -0.31
C ALA A 85 -2.93 7.89 -0.51
N SER A 86 -2.40 8.16 -1.69
CA SER A 86 -0.98 7.97 -2.04
C SER A 86 -0.15 9.26 -1.95
N ARG A 87 -0.68 10.25 -1.28
CA ARG A 87 -0.04 11.53 -0.89
C ARG A 87 -0.76 12.14 0.29
N PRO A 88 -0.14 13.09 1.00
CA PRO A 88 -0.84 13.88 2.01
C PRO A 88 -2.02 14.66 1.42
N ILE A 89 -3.01 14.94 2.27
CA ILE A 89 -4.13 15.82 1.94
C ILE A 89 -3.61 17.22 1.56
N LYS A 90 -4.16 17.81 0.51
CA LYS A 90 -3.79 19.17 0.10
C LYS A 90 -4.60 20.19 0.91
N GLU A 91 -4.03 21.38 1.10
CA GLU A 91 -4.68 22.50 1.80
C GLU A 91 -6.11 22.78 1.28
N LYS A 92 -6.32 22.73 -0.04
CA LYS A 92 -7.64 22.91 -0.65
C LYS A 92 -8.63 21.82 -0.21
N GLU A 93 -8.19 20.57 -0.11
CA GLU A 93 -9.00 19.43 0.30
C GLU A 93 -9.32 19.52 1.81
N ASP A 94 -8.33 19.88 2.62
CA ASP A 94 -8.46 20.11 4.05
C ASP A 94 -9.43 21.26 4.36
N ASN A 95 -9.37 22.36 3.61
CA ASN A 95 -10.32 23.47 3.76
C ASN A 95 -11.75 23.06 3.48
N ILE A 96 -12.00 22.23 2.46
CA ILE A 96 -13.34 21.70 2.18
C ILE A 96 -13.82 20.78 3.32
N CYS A 97 -12.92 19.96 3.91
CA CYS A 97 -13.25 19.19 5.11
C CYS A 97 -13.70 20.09 6.26
N LYS A 98 -12.96 21.18 6.53
CA LYS A 98 -13.30 22.15 7.57
C LYS A 98 -14.65 22.85 7.34
N GLU A 99 -14.92 23.28 6.09
CA GLU A 99 -16.19 23.88 5.68
C GLU A 99 -17.39 22.94 5.93
N ASN A 100 -17.19 21.63 5.76
CA ASN A 100 -18.20 20.60 5.97
C ASN A 100 -18.19 20.00 7.40
N ASN A 101 -17.44 20.56 8.34
CA ASN A 101 -17.27 20.04 9.70
C ASN A 101 -16.74 18.59 9.75
N ILE A 102 -15.92 18.19 8.78
CA ILE A 102 -15.25 16.91 8.75
C ILE A 102 -13.87 17.05 9.41
N SER A 103 -13.77 16.64 10.67
CA SER A 103 -12.46 16.45 11.29
C SER A 103 -11.85 15.13 10.82
N HIS A 104 -10.54 15.07 10.67
CA HIS A 104 -9.88 13.88 10.14
C HIS A 104 -8.47 13.68 10.72
N VAL A 105 -7.98 12.46 10.56
CA VAL A 105 -6.60 12.08 10.84
C VAL A 105 -6.06 11.29 9.65
N GLY A 106 -4.86 11.66 9.18
CA GLY A 106 -4.13 10.87 8.17
C GLY A 106 -3.17 9.91 8.89
N LEU A 107 -3.19 8.64 8.51
CA LEU A 107 -2.43 7.55 9.11
C LEU A 107 -1.60 6.89 8.03
N SER A 108 -0.29 6.87 8.19
CA SER A 108 0.61 6.14 7.28
C SER A 108 0.43 4.64 7.49
N VAL A 109 0.35 3.87 6.42
CA VAL A 109 0.09 2.43 6.51
C VAL A 109 1.20 1.58 5.90
N ALA A 110 1.92 2.13 4.93
CA ALA A 110 3.06 1.48 4.27
C ALA A 110 3.87 2.51 3.47
N TYR A 111 4.99 2.04 2.90
CA TYR A 111 5.70 2.75 1.85
C TYR A 111 5.49 2.07 0.49
N ASP A 112 5.21 2.87 -0.52
CA ASP A 112 5.27 2.47 -1.93
C ASP A 112 6.68 2.82 -2.43
N GLY A 113 7.48 1.81 -2.71
CA GLY A 113 8.85 1.93 -3.20
C GLY A 113 8.99 1.16 -4.51
N LEU A 114 9.45 1.83 -5.57
CA LEU A 114 9.64 1.21 -6.87
C LEU A 114 11.11 0.87 -7.10
N ALA A 115 11.38 -0.35 -7.54
CA ALA A 115 12.69 -0.77 -8.00
C ALA A 115 12.80 -0.54 -9.50
N VAL A 116 13.88 0.10 -9.94
CA VAL A 116 14.37 0.05 -11.33
C VAL A 116 15.38 -1.09 -11.39
N ILE A 117 15.17 -2.02 -12.30
CA ILE A 117 15.93 -3.28 -12.33
C ILE A 117 16.44 -3.59 -13.72
N ILE A 118 17.58 -4.27 -13.78
CA ILE A 118 18.20 -4.80 -14.99
C ILE A 118 18.65 -6.25 -14.79
N ASN A 119 19.03 -6.89 -15.87
CA ASN A 119 19.68 -8.19 -15.81
C ASN A 119 21.06 -8.09 -15.13
N PRO A 120 21.50 -9.07 -14.31
CA PRO A 120 22.83 -9.06 -13.69
C PRO A 120 24.00 -9.05 -14.67
N GLU A 121 23.81 -9.57 -15.89
CA GLU A 121 24.84 -9.55 -16.96
C GLU A 121 25.00 -8.17 -17.63
N ASN A 122 24.11 -7.22 -17.33
CA ASN A 122 24.25 -5.83 -17.73
C ASN A 122 25.29 -5.15 -16.83
N ASP A 123 26.49 -4.94 -17.35
CA ASP A 123 27.66 -4.43 -16.62
C ASP A 123 27.94 -2.94 -16.88
N TRP A 124 27.11 -2.25 -17.71
CA TRP A 124 27.30 -0.84 -18.05
C TRP A 124 26.30 0.11 -17.33
N VAL A 125 25.25 -0.40 -16.70
CA VAL A 125 24.28 0.44 -15.97
C VAL A 125 24.44 0.20 -14.49
N ASP A 126 24.86 1.22 -13.73
CA ASP A 126 24.86 1.24 -12.27
C ASP A 126 23.77 2.16 -11.71
N TYR A 127 23.46 3.23 -12.45
CA TYR A 127 22.41 4.16 -12.10
C TYR A 127 21.79 4.81 -13.35
N LEU A 128 20.59 5.32 -13.18
CA LEU A 128 19.89 6.19 -14.12
C LEU A 128 19.49 7.47 -13.42
N THR A 129 19.62 8.60 -14.12
CA THR A 129 19.03 9.86 -13.66
C THR A 129 17.52 9.86 -13.89
N VAL A 130 16.79 10.72 -13.16
CA VAL A 130 15.35 10.90 -13.40
C VAL A 130 15.09 11.37 -14.84
N ASP A 131 15.98 12.22 -15.40
CA ASP A 131 15.88 12.66 -16.80
C ASP A 131 16.11 11.51 -17.80
N GLU A 132 17.02 10.59 -17.52
CA GLU A 132 17.22 9.40 -18.35
C GLU A 132 16.03 8.42 -18.24
N LEU A 133 15.47 8.23 -17.05
CA LEU A 133 14.22 7.48 -16.89
C LEU A 133 13.08 8.11 -17.69
N ASN A 134 12.95 9.43 -17.62
CA ASN A 134 11.98 10.17 -18.45
C ASN A 134 12.25 9.96 -19.93
N LYS A 135 13.51 10.13 -20.38
CA LYS A 135 13.94 9.91 -21.77
C LYS A 135 13.60 8.51 -22.29
N ILE A 136 13.69 7.49 -21.42
CA ILE A 136 13.37 6.08 -21.78
C ILE A 136 11.85 5.88 -21.83
N TRP A 137 11.12 6.35 -20.81
CA TRP A 137 9.74 5.95 -20.57
C TRP A 137 8.68 6.93 -21.06
N HIS A 138 9.06 8.18 -21.42
CA HIS A 138 8.09 9.16 -21.92
C HIS A 138 7.37 8.67 -23.18
N PRO A 139 6.11 9.00 -23.43
CA PRO A 139 5.40 8.61 -24.66
C PRO A 139 6.14 8.97 -25.94
N ASP A 140 6.85 10.10 -25.99
CA ASP A 140 7.63 10.54 -27.15
C ASP A 140 8.85 9.64 -27.45
N ALA A 141 9.25 8.79 -26.50
CA ALA A 141 10.31 7.82 -26.68
C ALA A 141 9.87 6.64 -27.53
N GLN A 142 8.57 6.43 -27.70
CA GLN A 142 8.02 5.31 -28.45
C GLN A 142 8.55 5.27 -29.90
N ASN A 143 9.11 4.15 -30.32
CA ASN A 143 9.75 3.95 -31.62
C ASN A 143 10.92 4.90 -31.91
N THR A 144 11.41 5.67 -30.93
CA THR A 144 12.52 6.62 -31.12
C THR A 144 13.72 6.28 -30.25
N ILE A 145 13.53 5.96 -28.97
CA ILE A 145 14.58 5.51 -28.06
C ILE A 145 14.50 3.99 -27.98
N MET A 146 15.27 3.31 -28.83
CA MET A 146 15.23 1.86 -29.02
C MET A 146 16.55 1.18 -28.63
N TYR A 147 17.62 1.94 -28.39
CA TYR A 147 18.96 1.42 -28.12
C TYR A 147 19.53 2.05 -26.86
N TRP A 148 20.33 1.28 -26.10
CA TRP A 148 21.03 1.74 -24.91
C TRP A 148 21.96 2.93 -25.19
N SER A 149 22.65 2.92 -26.33
CA SER A 149 23.50 4.04 -26.76
C SER A 149 22.78 5.38 -26.94
N GLN A 150 21.47 5.35 -27.16
CA GLN A 150 20.65 6.55 -27.26
C GLN A 150 20.32 7.13 -25.88
N VAL A 151 20.36 6.32 -24.81
CA VAL A 151 20.10 6.79 -23.42
C VAL A 151 21.28 7.61 -22.94
N ARG A 152 22.48 7.03 -22.98
CA ARG A 152 23.72 7.66 -22.52
C ARG A 152 24.86 7.38 -23.52
N GLU A 153 25.66 8.40 -23.82
CA GLU A 153 26.85 8.26 -24.66
C GLU A 153 27.86 7.28 -24.02
N GLY A 154 28.46 6.43 -24.85
CA GLY A 154 29.42 5.41 -24.42
C GLY A 154 28.80 4.09 -24.01
N TRP A 155 27.48 3.99 -23.94
CA TRP A 155 26.80 2.71 -23.73
C TRP A 155 26.71 1.89 -25.03
N PRO A 156 26.53 0.56 -24.93
CA PRO A 156 26.50 -0.30 -26.11
C PRO A 156 25.31 0.02 -27.04
N ASN A 157 25.52 -0.18 -28.34
CA ASN A 157 24.47 0.00 -29.33
C ASN A 157 23.63 -1.28 -29.50
N GLU A 158 23.07 -1.72 -28.37
CA GLU A 158 22.19 -2.88 -28.28
C GLU A 158 20.74 -2.43 -28.05
N GLU A 159 19.78 -3.25 -28.46
CA GLU A 159 18.36 -2.93 -28.28
C GLU A 159 18.00 -2.81 -26.79
N LEU A 160 17.16 -1.86 -26.46
CA LEU A 160 16.64 -1.61 -25.13
C LEU A 160 15.27 -2.29 -25.00
N HIS A 161 15.21 -3.38 -24.26
CA HIS A 161 13.98 -4.11 -24.01
C HIS A 161 13.36 -3.67 -22.69
N LEU A 162 12.11 -3.25 -22.73
CA LEU A 162 11.44 -2.64 -21.58
C LEU A 162 10.34 -3.55 -21.02
N PHE A 163 10.30 -3.64 -19.68
CA PHE A 163 9.35 -4.44 -18.91
C PHE A 163 8.74 -3.56 -17.80
N GLY A 164 7.42 -3.58 -17.67
CA GLY A 164 6.77 -2.77 -16.64
C GLY A 164 5.32 -3.16 -16.41
N PRO A 165 4.73 -2.67 -15.30
CA PRO A 165 3.34 -2.92 -15.00
C PRO A 165 2.41 -2.40 -16.09
N GLY A 166 1.25 -3.04 -16.22
CA GLY A 166 0.17 -2.58 -17.08
C GLY A 166 -0.56 -1.37 -16.50
N THR A 167 -1.40 -0.75 -17.31
CA THR A 167 -2.09 0.51 -16.98
C THR A 167 -3.15 0.40 -15.88
N ALA A 168 -3.51 -0.81 -15.43
CA ALA A 168 -4.39 -1.02 -14.28
C ALA A 168 -3.63 -1.00 -12.94
N SER A 169 -2.28 -1.02 -12.98
CA SER A 169 -1.43 -1.06 -11.81
C SER A 169 -1.25 0.32 -11.15
N GLY A 170 -1.37 0.38 -9.82
CA GLY A 170 -1.01 1.57 -9.05
C GLY A 170 0.49 1.91 -9.12
N THR A 171 1.35 0.93 -9.35
CA THR A 171 2.79 1.08 -9.62
C THR A 171 3.02 1.82 -10.93
N TYR A 172 2.29 1.45 -12.00
CA TYR A 172 2.29 2.18 -13.27
C TYR A 172 1.87 3.64 -13.08
N ASP A 173 0.76 3.88 -12.41
CA ASP A 173 0.25 5.24 -12.17
C ASP A 173 1.28 6.10 -11.46
N TYR A 174 1.93 5.54 -10.44
CA TYR A 174 2.93 6.27 -9.67
C TYR A 174 4.18 6.57 -10.50
N PHE A 175 4.76 5.55 -11.13
CA PHE A 175 5.95 5.72 -11.97
C PHE A 175 5.70 6.75 -13.08
N SER A 176 4.59 6.61 -13.82
CA SER A 176 4.26 7.54 -14.89
C SER A 176 4.06 8.97 -14.39
N GLU A 177 3.41 9.17 -13.23
CA GLU A 177 3.23 10.51 -12.65
C GLU A 177 4.55 11.18 -12.27
N VAL A 178 5.47 10.44 -11.63
CA VAL A 178 6.71 11.03 -11.09
C VAL A 178 7.85 11.11 -12.11
N ILE A 179 7.86 10.23 -13.10
CA ILE A 179 8.90 10.20 -14.15
C ILE A 179 8.44 10.93 -15.39
N CYS A 180 7.26 10.63 -15.93
CA CYS A 180 6.82 11.23 -17.20
C CYS A 180 5.98 12.48 -17.02
N GLY A 181 5.40 12.68 -15.85
CA GLY A 181 4.57 13.83 -15.53
C GLY A 181 3.10 13.47 -15.36
N LYS A 182 2.40 14.32 -14.62
CA LYS A 182 1.02 14.09 -14.25
C LYS A 182 0.09 13.99 -15.46
N LYS A 183 -0.64 12.88 -15.58
CA LYS A 183 -1.57 12.59 -16.68
C LYS A 183 -0.92 12.42 -18.06
N VAL A 184 0.38 12.21 -18.12
CA VAL A 184 1.11 11.99 -19.38
C VAL A 184 1.09 10.50 -19.77
N GLY A 185 1.29 9.60 -18.80
CA GLY A 185 1.46 8.17 -19.06
C GLY A 185 2.89 7.81 -19.48
N THR A 186 3.09 6.58 -19.94
CA THR A 186 4.37 6.11 -20.48
C THR A 186 4.21 5.73 -21.96
N ARG A 187 5.34 5.42 -22.64
CA ARG A 187 5.31 4.77 -23.96
C ARG A 187 4.55 3.44 -23.86
N GLY A 188 4.02 2.96 -25.00
CA GLY A 188 3.20 1.74 -25.06
C GLY A 188 3.90 0.52 -25.70
N ASP A 189 5.12 0.69 -26.22
CA ASP A 189 5.91 -0.33 -26.92
C ASP A 189 6.87 -1.09 -25.97
N TYR A 190 6.38 -1.48 -24.80
CA TYR A 190 7.11 -2.28 -23.82
C TYR A 190 6.31 -3.55 -23.48
N THR A 191 6.95 -4.53 -22.88
CA THR A 191 6.27 -5.74 -22.35
C THR A 191 5.56 -5.37 -21.06
N ALA A 192 4.23 -5.27 -21.13
CA ALA A 192 3.37 -4.94 -20.01
C ALA A 192 2.80 -6.20 -19.36
N SER A 193 2.77 -6.26 -18.01
CA SER A 193 2.08 -7.30 -17.25
C SER A 193 1.55 -6.75 -15.94
N GLU A 194 0.36 -7.21 -15.52
CA GLU A 194 -0.15 -6.98 -14.17
C GLU A 194 0.43 -7.99 -13.15
N ASP A 195 1.11 -9.03 -13.64
CA ASP A 195 1.82 -10.01 -12.82
C ASP A 195 3.31 -9.67 -12.79
N ASP A 196 3.79 -9.19 -11.64
CA ASP A 196 5.19 -8.80 -11.43
C ASP A 196 6.16 -9.97 -11.61
N HIS A 197 5.75 -11.22 -11.40
CA HIS A 197 6.59 -12.40 -11.65
C HIS A 197 6.94 -12.55 -13.15
N VAL A 198 6.02 -12.16 -14.04
CA VAL A 198 6.28 -12.11 -15.50
C VAL A 198 7.35 -11.06 -15.80
N LEU A 199 7.28 -9.89 -15.14
CA LEU A 199 8.26 -8.81 -15.30
C LEU A 199 9.65 -9.22 -14.78
N VAL A 200 9.68 -9.85 -13.59
CA VAL A 200 10.91 -10.44 -13.02
C VAL A 200 11.55 -11.42 -14.00
N GLN A 201 10.76 -12.37 -14.52
CA GLN A 201 11.27 -13.38 -15.47
C GLN A 201 11.75 -12.74 -16.77
N GLY A 202 11.03 -11.73 -17.28
CA GLY A 202 11.41 -10.99 -18.48
C GLY A 202 12.80 -10.39 -18.35
N VAL A 203 13.04 -9.59 -17.30
CA VAL A 203 14.35 -8.96 -17.07
C VAL A 203 15.44 -9.98 -16.73
N ALA A 204 15.12 -11.01 -15.93
CA ALA A 204 16.10 -12.02 -15.52
C ALA A 204 16.66 -12.83 -16.69
N THR A 205 15.92 -12.98 -17.79
CA THR A 205 16.32 -13.77 -18.96
C THR A 205 16.82 -12.92 -20.13
N ASP A 206 16.79 -11.61 -20.01
CA ASP A 206 17.15 -10.68 -21.08
C ASP A 206 18.25 -9.72 -20.61
N LYS A 207 19.50 -9.93 -21.08
CA LYS A 207 20.66 -9.11 -20.77
C LYS A 207 20.45 -7.61 -21.02
N TYR A 208 19.64 -7.27 -22.01
CA TYR A 208 19.36 -5.90 -22.45
C TYR A 208 18.05 -5.36 -21.84
N GLY A 209 17.45 -6.13 -20.95
CA GLY A 209 16.21 -5.80 -20.28
C GLY A 209 16.37 -4.73 -19.21
N LEU A 210 15.45 -3.75 -19.20
CA LEU A 210 15.23 -2.76 -18.14
C LEU A 210 13.77 -2.84 -17.71
N GLY A 211 13.52 -2.91 -16.42
CA GLY A 211 12.16 -2.91 -15.91
C GLY A 211 11.99 -2.06 -14.65
N PHE A 212 10.73 -1.89 -14.26
CA PHE A 212 10.38 -1.35 -12.95
C PHE A 212 9.15 -2.07 -12.38
N PHE A 213 9.16 -2.25 -11.06
CA PHE A 213 8.05 -2.82 -10.29
C PHE A 213 8.24 -2.56 -8.79
N GLY A 214 7.34 -3.06 -7.93
CA GLY A 214 7.43 -2.90 -6.48
C GLY A 214 8.71 -3.48 -5.90
N LEU A 215 9.37 -2.76 -4.99
CA LEU A 215 10.65 -3.16 -4.38
C LEU A 215 10.54 -4.50 -3.61
N ALA A 216 9.37 -4.87 -3.12
CA ALA A 216 9.14 -6.15 -2.46
C ALA A 216 9.47 -7.33 -3.38
N TYR A 217 9.01 -7.30 -4.63
CA TYR A 217 9.28 -8.36 -5.61
C TYR A 217 10.77 -8.49 -5.97
N TYR A 218 11.49 -7.35 -6.04
CA TYR A 218 12.94 -7.42 -6.15
C TYR A 218 13.54 -8.13 -4.93
N SER A 219 13.06 -7.84 -3.73
CA SER A 219 13.61 -8.42 -2.49
C SER A 219 13.53 -9.94 -2.46
N GLU A 220 12.51 -10.53 -3.09
CA GLU A 220 12.32 -11.97 -3.25
C GLU A 220 13.17 -12.59 -4.37
N ASN A 221 13.70 -11.78 -5.30
CA ASN A 221 14.42 -12.23 -6.50
C ASN A 221 15.80 -11.60 -6.68
N LYS A 222 16.48 -11.24 -5.57
CA LYS A 222 17.79 -10.56 -5.57
C LYS A 222 18.90 -11.32 -6.30
N ASP A 223 18.79 -12.63 -6.34
CA ASP A 223 19.72 -13.54 -7.02
C ASP A 223 19.60 -13.53 -8.55
N LYS A 224 18.50 -13.01 -9.08
CA LYS A 224 18.19 -13.00 -10.51
C LYS A 224 18.25 -11.62 -11.16
N LEU A 225 18.31 -10.57 -10.35
CA LEU A 225 18.14 -9.19 -10.79
C LEU A 225 19.21 -8.27 -10.19
N LYS A 226 19.56 -7.21 -10.92
CA LYS A 226 20.41 -6.12 -10.43
C LYS A 226 19.58 -4.86 -10.26
N LEU A 227 19.69 -4.22 -9.07
CA LEU A 227 19.11 -2.90 -8.83
C LEU A 227 19.88 -1.82 -9.57
N VAL A 228 19.16 -0.85 -10.08
CA VAL A 228 19.69 0.39 -10.65
C VAL A 228 19.50 1.52 -9.64
N GLY A 229 20.55 2.27 -9.34
CA GLY A 229 20.45 3.48 -8.54
C GLY A 229 19.65 4.55 -9.29
N VAL A 230 18.91 5.38 -8.55
CA VAL A 230 18.19 6.53 -9.14
C VAL A 230 18.83 7.81 -8.64
N ASP A 231 19.22 8.68 -9.59
CA ASP A 231 19.81 9.98 -9.31
C ASP A 231 18.81 11.09 -9.63
N ASN A 232 18.36 11.79 -8.60
CA ASN A 232 17.47 12.94 -8.70
C ASN A 232 18.22 14.28 -8.72
N GLY A 233 19.53 14.26 -9.00
CA GLY A 233 20.41 15.43 -8.96
C GLY A 233 21.22 15.59 -7.66
N ASN A 234 21.04 14.67 -6.70
CA ASN A 234 21.76 14.65 -5.41
C ASN A 234 22.70 13.44 -5.25
N GLY A 235 22.94 12.72 -6.34
CA GLY A 235 23.70 11.46 -6.37
C GLY A 235 22.78 10.24 -6.45
N ALA A 236 23.32 9.17 -6.99
CA ALA A 236 22.58 7.93 -7.20
C ALA A 236 22.31 7.21 -5.88
N ILE A 237 21.07 6.89 -5.59
CA ILE A 237 20.60 6.16 -4.41
C ILE A 237 20.00 4.83 -4.84
N LEU A 238 20.43 3.73 -4.25
CA LEU A 238 19.78 2.43 -4.39
C LEU A 238 18.56 2.33 -3.46
N PRO A 239 17.45 1.73 -3.92
CA PRO A 239 16.32 1.49 -3.03
C PRO A 239 16.65 0.45 -1.96
N SER A 240 16.32 0.75 -0.73
CA SER A 240 16.36 -0.14 0.42
C SER A 240 15.28 0.27 1.42
N MET A 241 15.01 -0.57 2.43
CA MET A 241 14.10 -0.19 3.52
C MET A 241 14.48 1.15 4.14
N GLU A 242 15.78 1.36 4.37
CA GLU A 242 16.29 2.60 4.97
C GLU A 242 16.10 3.80 4.04
N THR A 243 16.51 3.70 2.76
CA THR A 243 16.47 4.83 1.82
C THR A 243 15.06 5.18 1.38
N VAL A 244 14.13 4.21 1.43
CA VAL A 244 12.70 4.43 1.19
C VAL A 244 12.05 5.10 2.40
N SER A 245 12.25 4.58 3.61
CA SER A 245 11.61 5.10 4.83
C SER A 245 12.11 6.50 5.22
N ASN A 246 13.40 6.79 5.04
CA ASN A 246 13.96 8.11 5.31
C ASN A 246 13.78 9.13 4.17
N GLY A 247 13.17 8.71 3.03
CA GLY A 247 12.85 9.56 1.88
C GLY A 247 14.04 9.96 1.00
N THR A 248 15.23 9.36 1.21
CA THR A 248 16.41 9.66 0.37
C THR A 248 16.31 9.04 -1.02
N TYR A 249 15.61 7.89 -1.16
CA TYR A 249 15.29 7.29 -2.45
C TYR A 249 14.08 8.00 -3.09
N SER A 250 14.33 9.14 -3.71
CA SER A 250 13.30 9.98 -4.34
C SER A 250 13.60 10.15 -5.84
N PRO A 251 12.58 10.21 -6.71
CA PRO A 251 11.14 10.31 -6.42
C PRO A 251 10.40 8.96 -6.38
N LEU A 252 11.08 7.83 -6.45
CA LEU A 252 10.48 6.50 -6.58
C LEU A 252 10.11 5.82 -5.24
N ALA A 253 9.98 6.61 -4.17
CA ALA A 253 9.44 6.14 -2.89
C ALA A 253 8.52 7.19 -2.26
N ARG A 254 7.44 6.74 -1.64
CA ARG A 254 6.50 7.59 -0.93
C ARG A 254 5.75 6.82 0.17
N PRO A 255 5.35 7.46 1.26
CA PRO A 255 4.37 6.89 2.17
C PRO A 255 2.99 6.86 1.53
N ILE A 256 2.21 5.84 1.88
CA ILE A 256 0.80 5.72 1.54
C ILE A 256 -0.06 5.75 2.80
N PHE A 257 -1.30 6.24 2.68
CA PHE A 257 -2.12 6.64 3.83
C PHE A 257 -3.54 6.12 3.72
N ILE A 258 -4.17 5.95 4.88
CA ILE A 258 -5.61 6.05 5.05
C ILE A 258 -5.94 7.33 5.83
N TYR A 259 -7.01 8.02 5.44
CA TYR A 259 -7.55 9.16 6.18
C TYR A 259 -8.89 8.76 6.80
N ALA A 260 -8.99 8.83 8.12
CA ALA A 260 -10.21 8.55 8.87
C ALA A 260 -10.89 9.86 9.26
N ASN A 261 -12.22 9.94 9.13
CA ASN A 261 -12.98 11.09 9.58
C ASN A 261 -13.62 10.88 10.94
N ASN A 262 -14.37 11.88 11.41
CA ASN A 262 -15.04 11.87 12.71
C ASN A 262 -16.05 10.71 12.88
N SER A 263 -16.47 10.01 11.84
CA SER A 263 -17.28 8.79 11.97
C SER A 263 -16.56 7.70 12.77
N ALA A 264 -15.22 7.72 12.84
CA ALA A 264 -14.43 6.82 13.69
C ALA A 264 -14.65 7.06 15.20
N LYS A 265 -15.15 8.22 15.60
CA LYS A 265 -15.56 8.52 16.99
C LYS A 265 -16.97 8.04 17.29
N GLU A 266 -17.84 8.05 16.31
CA GLU A 266 -19.29 7.88 16.43
C GLU A 266 -19.72 6.44 16.15
N LYS A 267 -19.00 5.73 15.22
CA LYS A 267 -19.34 4.40 14.73
C LYS A 267 -18.31 3.37 15.19
N GLN A 268 -18.77 2.43 15.99
CA GLN A 268 -17.89 1.40 16.58
C GLN A 268 -17.25 0.51 15.48
N GLU A 269 -17.99 0.20 14.41
CA GLU A 269 -17.46 -0.59 13.29
C GLU A 269 -16.30 0.11 12.57
N VAL A 270 -16.37 1.44 12.41
CA VAL A 270 -15.30 2.22 11.77
C VAL A 270 -14.07 2.29 12.67
N LYS A 271 -14.28 2.53 13.97
CA LYS A 271 -13.21 2.53 14.96
C LYS A 271 -12.48 1.20 15.01
N GLU A 272 -13.23 0.10 15.07
CA GLU A 272 -12.69 -1.26 15.16
C GLU A 272 -11.92 -1.63 13.89
N PHE A 273 -12.47 -1.29 12.71
CA PHE A 273 -11.79 -1.52 11.43
C PHE A 273 -10.44 -0.81 11.35
N ILE A 274 -10.36 0.47 11.74
CA ILE A 274 -9.10 1.21 11.69
C ILE A 274 -8.10 0.66 12.72
N SER A 275 -8.58 0.30 13.92
CA SER A 275 -7.73 -0.35 14.92
C SER A 275 -7.19 -1.68 14.41
N PHE A 276 -8.04 -2.50 13.78
CA PHE A 276 -7.65 -3.76 13.16
C PHE A 276 -6.65 -3.52 12.02
N TYR A 277 -6.92 -2.55 11.16
CA TYR A 277 -6.05 -2.16 10.05
C TYR A 277 -4.62 -1.89 10.55
N LEU A 278 -4.46 -0.96 11.49
CA LEU A 278 -3.15 -0.55 12.00
C LEU A 278 -2.39 -1.67 12.74
N ASN A 279 -3.09 -2.61 13.36
CA ASN A 279 -2.47 -3.72 14.07
C ASN A 279 -2.07 -4.90 13.15
N ASN A 280 -2.64 -5.02 11.96
CA ASN A 280 -2.44 -6.17 11.08
C ASN A 280 -1.72 -5.82 9.77
N VAL A 281 -1.77 -4.55 9.33
CA VAL A 281 -1.25 -4.13 8.04
C VAL A 281 0.23 -4.47 7.84
N GLY A 282 1.05 -4.37 8.90
CA GLY A 282 2.49 -4.68 8.82
C GLY A 282 2.81 -6.12 8.38
N GLY A 283 1.93 -7.07 8.69
CA GLY A 283 2.08 -8.46 8.25
C GLY A 283 1.58 -8.75 6.83
N LEU A 284 0.74 -7.88 6.28
CA LEU A 284 0.07 -8.10 4.99
C LEU A 284 0.65 -7.26 3.84
N VAL A 285 1.30 -6.13 4.15
CA VAL A 285 1.71 -5.20 3.09
C VAL A 285 2.77 -5.77 2.15
N ALA A 286 3.65 -6.64 2.64
CA ALA A 286 4.67 -7.28 1.81
C ALA A 286 4.05 -8.22 0.77
N ASP A 287 3.00 -8.96 1.14
CA ASP A 287 2.31 -9.90 0.26
C ASP A 287 1.60 -9.20 -0.92
N VAL A 288 1.30 -7.91 -0.75
CA VAL A 288 0.70 -7.07 -1.81
C VAL A 288 1.69 -6.10 -2.46
N GLY A 289 3.00 -6.33 -2.26
CA GLY A 289 4.07 -5.65 -2.99
C GLY A 289 4.53 -4.31 -2.41
N TYR A 290 4.16 -3.99 -1.15
CA TYR A 290 4.56 -2.75 -0.48
C TYR A 290 5.55 -3.00 0.66
N ILE A 291 6.15 -1.92 1.16
CA ILE A 291 7.13 -1.96 2.24
C ILE A 291 6.43 -1.60 3.55
N PRO A 292 6.51 -2.45 4.60
CA PRO A 292 5.93 -2.13 5.90
C PRO A 292 6.64 -0.94 6.54
N LEU A 293 5.91 -0.21 7.38
CA LEU A 293 6.51 0.71 8.34
C LEU A 293 7.30 -0.09 9.39
N THR A 294 8.20 0.58 10.09
CA THR A 294 8.85 0.02 11.28
C THR A 294 7.83 -0.17 12.41
N GLU A 295 8.12 -1.05 13.36
CA GLU A 295 7.25 -1.25 14.53
C GLU A 295 6.98 0.06 15.31
N ASP A 296 7.98 0.93 15.43
CA ASP A 296 7.83 2.19 16.16
C ASP A 296 7.00 3.21 15.36
N GLU A 297 7.07 3.21 14.04
CA GLU A 297 6.17 4.01 13.20
C GLU A 297 4.73 3.53 13.34
N TYR A 298 4.44 2.21 13.29
CA TYR A 298 3.10 1.70 13.54
C TYR A 298 2.57 2.06 14.94
N LYS A 299 3.39 1.96 15.98
CA LYS A 299 3.02 2.40 17.34
C LYS A 299 2.64 3.88 17.38
N ASN A 300 3.37 4.73 16.63
CA ASN A 300 3.08 6.15 16.53
C ASN A 300 1.75 6.41 15.80
N GLU A 301 1.47 5.68 14.71
CA GLU A 301 0.20 5.82 13.98
C GLU A 301 -0.99 5.32 14.81
N ILE A 302 -0.85 4.23 15.56
CA ILE A 302 -1.85 3.74 16.53
C ILE A 302 -2.11 4.79 17.61
N LYS A 303 -1.05 5.38 18.16
CA LYS A 303 -1.20 6.46 19.15
C LYS A 303 -1.93 7.67 18.57
N LYS A 304 -1.57 8.10 17.37
CA LYS A 304 -2.18 9.21 16.64
C LYS A 304 -3.68 8.98 16.40
N PHE A 305 -4.05 7.76 16.02
CA PHE A 305 -5.46 7.37 15.90
C PHE A 305 -6.18 7.40 17.25
N ASN A 306 -5.59 6.80 18.28
CA ASN A 306 -6.17 6.78 19.63
C ASN A 306 -6.37 8.20 20.21
N ASP A 307 -5.46 9.12 19.91
CA ASP A 307 -5.60 10.52 20.33
C ASP A 307 -6.70 11.25 19.53
N PHE A 308 -6.87 10.91 18.24
CA PHE A 308 -7.94 11.46 17.42
C PHE A 308 -9.34 11.04 17.88
N ILE A 309 -9.54 9.80 18.32
CA ILE A 309 -10.86 9.27 18.70
C ILE A 309 -11.29 9.58 20.15
N LYS A 310 -10.43 10.18 20.97
CA LYS A 310 -10.77 10.75 22.29
C LYS A 310 -11.66 11.99 22.14
#